data_8494f264ada5fb65e2c9f45e9aa5ef2e
#
_entry.id   8494f264ada5fb65e2c9f45e9aa5ef2e
#
_cell.length_a   1.000
_cell.length_b   1.000
_cell.length_c   1.000
_cell.angle_alpha   90.00
_cell.angle_beta   90.00
_cell.angle_gamma   90.00
#
_symmetry.space_group_name_H-M   'P 1'
#
loop_
_entity.id
_entity.type
_entity.pdbx_description
1 polymer ?
#
loop_
_entity_poly.entity_id
_entity_poly.type
_entity_poly.pdbx_seq_one_letter_code
_entity_poly.pdbx_strand_id
1 'polypeptide(L)'
;MKKLDKKEKMLLVLSLLGFIFSTLLLIVDINTKNNISNSLCNISEYINCDRVASSSYSHIGPIPISLIGMIFYLFIPLYIIFSDHFNVTQKLPLKILSILSIIATIFSVYLFTVSVTKIKALCIFCTATYIVNIILLIYLLPNIRETVKIFSKDNIISFISSGLTSVVIALIGLFIINGILSNKEAQNELIKEYQGSEVYQVNTIFSPYIGSSNPKINIVIYSDLFCPACNDLMNNIERLMKDDKISEVVRVYFKHYPINKECNPSVGYDLHPGSCTASLLGFELMKKGLFWEYEREIRNSPAKDE
;
A
#
# COMPACT_ATOMS: atom_id res chain seq x y z
N MET A 1 2.95 16.59 37.89
CA MET A 1 2.85 16.64 36.40
C MET A 1 3.40 18.01 35.99
N LYS A 2 4.49 18.04 35.25
CA LYS A 2 5.06 19.26 34.68
C LYS A 2 4.11 19.87 33.66
N LYS A 3 3.96 21.19 33.70
CA LYS A 3 3.13 21.89 32.74
C LYS A 3 3.83 21.83 31.37
N LEU A 4 3.24 21.14 30.39
CA LEU A 4 3.80 21.04 29.03
C LEU A 4 4.02 22.43 28.44
N ASP A 5 5.21 22.65 27.89
CA ASP A 5 5.56 23.87 27.16
C ASP A 5 4.75 23.96 25.85
N LYS A 6 4.61 25.15 25.29
CA LYS A 6 3.92 25.40 24.02
C LYS A 6 4.49 24.55 22.87
N LYS A 7 5.81 24.33 22.90
CA LYS A 7 6.50 23.47 21.93
C LYS A 7 6.07 22.00 22.04
N GLU A 8 6.05 21.47 23.24
CA GLU A 8 5.67 20.08 23.52
C GLU A 8 4.20 19.83 23.12
N LYS A 9 3.31 20.78 23.42
CA LYS A 9 1.89 20.70 23.01
C LYS A 9 1.74 20.64 21.49
N MET A 10 2.47 21.46 20.72
CA MET A 10 2.43 21.45 19.28
C MET A 10 2.94 20.12 18.73
N LEU A 11 4.02 19.58 19.27
CA LEU A 11 4.54 18.27 18.87
C LEU A 11 3.55 17.14 19.15
N LEU A 12 2.83 17.19 20.27
CA LEU A 12 1.78 16.23 20.60
C LEU A 12 0.62 16.30 19.58
N VAL A 13 0.18 17.49 19.20
CA VAL A 13 -0.89 17.65 18.22
C VAL A 13 -0.45 17.12 16.84
N LEU A 14 0.74 17.50 16.39
CA LEU A 14 1.26 17.05 15.10
C LEU A 14 1.50 15.54 15.06
N SER A 15 2.03 14.98 16.15
CA SER A 15 2.23 13.52 16.25
C SER A 15 0.89 12.76 16.29
N LEU A 16 -0.13 13.30 16.95
CA LEU A 16 -1.46 12.70 16.96
C LEU A 16 -2.09 12.70 15.56
N LEU A 17 -1.99 13.82 14.83
CA LEU A 17 -2.48 13.89 13.44
C LEU A 17 -1.74 12.90 12.53
N GLY A 18 -0.42 12.85 12.62
CA GLY A 18 0.38 11.90 11.85
C GLY A 18 0.06 10.44 12.19
N PHE A 19 -0.17 10.13 13.48
CA PHE A 19 -0.60 8.82 13.93
C PHE A 19 -1.96 8.43 13.35
N ILE A 20 -2.94 9.34 13.37
CA ILE A 20 -4.27 9.09 12.79
C ILE A 20 -4.15 8.79 11.29
N PHE A 21 -3.43 9.62 10.53
CA PHE A 21 -3.28 9.39 9.09
C PHE A 21 -2.51 8.09 8.78
N SER A 22 -1.47 7.77 9.55
CA SER A 22 -0.74 6.51 9.38
C SER A 22 -1.60 5.29 9.72
N THR A 23 -2.50 5.41 10.70
CA THR A 23 -3.47 4.35 11.05
C THR A 23 -4.49 4.16 9.94
N LEU A 24 -5.02 5.25 9.35
CA LEU A 24 -5.92 5.17 8.21
C LEU A 24 -5.24 4.51 7.00
N LEU A 25 -3.98 4.86 6.74
CA LEU A 25 -3.18 4.20 5.70
C LEU A 25 -2.98 2.71 5.95
N LEU A 26 -2.77 2.31 7.19
CA LEU A 26 -2.63 0.90 7.57
C LEU A 26 -3.95 0.14 7.33
N ILE A 27 -5.08 0.76 7.65
CA ILE A 27 -6.41 0.19 7.37
C ILE A 27 -6.61 0.02 5.85
N VAL A 28 -6.26 1.02 5.05
CA VAL A 28 -6.33 0.93 3.58
C VAL A 28 -5.44 -0.21 3.06
N ASP A 29 -4.22 -0.35 3.56
CA ASP A 29 -3.29 -1.43 3.17
C ASP A 29 -3.86 -2.81 3.48
N ILE A 30 -4.42 -3.00 4.67
CA ILE A 30 -5.04 -4.27 5.09
C ILE A 30 -6.29 -4.57 4.25
N ASN A 31 -7.14 -3.58 4.01
CA ASN A 31 -8.34 -3.75 3.18
C ASN A 31 -7.98 -4.12 1.74
N THR A 32 -6.99 -3.45 1.16
CA THR A 32 -6.51 -3.74 -0.20
C THR A 32 -5.98 -5.17 -0.30
N LYS A 33 -5.22 -5.65 0.70
CA LYS A 33 -4.76 -7.05 0.76
C LYS A 33 -5.89 -8.06 0.89
N ASN A 34 -6.97 -7.69 1.55
CA ASN A 34 -8.16 -8.53 1.72
C ASN A 34 -9.15 -8.42 0.54
N ASN A 35 -8.78 -7.72 -0.55
CA ASN A 35 -9.63 -7.42 -1.71
C ASN A 35 -10.92 -6.63 -1.37
N ILE A 36 -10.91 -5.89 -0.27
CA ILE A 36 -12.00 -4.99 0.12
C ILE A 36 -11.69 -3.62 -0.48
N SER A 37 -12.12 -3.39 -1.72
CA SER A 37 -11.87 -2.14 -2.46
C SER A 37 -12.94 -1.07 -2.17
N ASN A 38 -13.04 -0.58 -0.95
CA ASN A 38 -13.98 0.49 -0.57
C ASN A 38 -13.31 1.56 0.28
N SER A 39 -12.10 2.02 -0.10
CA SER A 39 -11.50 3.11 0.66
C SER A 39 -12.17 4.44 0.32
N LEU A 40 -12.55 5.21 1.36
CA LEU A 40 -13.10 6.57 1.27
C LEU A 40 -12.21 7.57 0.49
N CYS A 41 -11.03 7.13 0.08
CA CYS A 41 -9.98 7.91 -0.56
C CYS A 41 -9.90 7.69 -2.08
N ASN A 42 -10.74 6.83 -2.65
CA ASN A 42 -10.80 6.58 -4.10
C ASN A 42 -11.81 7.53 -4.74
N ILE A 43 -11.38 8.77 -5.01
CA ILE A 43 -12.25 9.84 -5.56
C ILE A 43 -12.18 9.88 -7.09
N SER A 44 -11.03 9.55 -7.65
CA SER A 44 -10.78 9.54 -9.09
C SER A 44 -9.65 8.54 -9.41
N GLU A 45 -9.36 8.33 -10.69
CA GLU A 45 -8.21 7.50 -11.09
C GLU A 45 -6.89 8.02 -10.56
N TYR A 46 -6.72 9.34 -10.57
CA TYR A 46 -5.52 9.99 -10.09
C TYR A 46 -5.48 10.10 -8.55
N ILE A 47 -6.64 10.23 -7.89
CA ILE A 47 -6.75 10.25 -6.43
C ILE A 47 -7.28 8.87 -5.99
N ASN A 48 -6.34 7.95 -5.73
CA ASN A 48 -6.65 6.56 -5.46
C ASN A 48 -5.66 5.97 -4.43
N CYS A 49 -6.13 5.79 -3.20
CA CYS A 49 -5.32 5.23 -2.13
C CYS A 49 -5.05 3.73 -2.30
N ASP A 50 -6.00 2.97 -2.83
CA ASP A 50 -5.86 1.52 -3.01
C ASP A 50 -4.77 1.23 -4.04
N ARG A 51 -4.68 2.03 -5.11
CA ARG A 51 -3.63 1.93 -6.12
C ARG A 51 -2.25 2.21 -5.53
N VAL A 52 -2.13 3.19 -4.63
CA VAL A 52 -0.87 3.48 -3.95
C VAL A 52 -0.53 2.39 -2.94
N ALA A 53 -1.51 1.89 -2.18
CA ALA A 53 -1.32 0.82 -1.19
C ALA A 53 -0.96 -0.52 -1.82
N SER A 54 -1.51 -0.86 -2.99
CA SER A 54 -1.19 -2.10 -3.73
C SER A 54 0.15 -2.06 -4.44
N SER A 55 0.80 -0.89 -4.55
CA SER A 55 2.07 -0.76 -5.24
C SER A 55 3.22 -1.42 -4.47
N SER A 56 4.25 -1.87 -5.18
CA SER A 56 5.48 -2.41 -4.57
C SER A 56 6.23 -1.39 -3.71
N TYR A 57 5.90 -0.10 -3.84
CA TYR A 57 6.50 1.00 -3.08
C TYR A 57 5.81 1.26 -1.74
N SER A 58 4.70 0.60 -1.43
CA SER A 58 4.00 0.75 -0.15
C SER A 58 4.61 -0.06 1.00
N HIS A 59 5.56 -0.95 0.68
CA HIS A 59 6.18 -1.87 1.63
C HIS A 59 7.71 -1.84 1.56
N ILE A 60 8.34 -2.14 2.69
CA ILE A 60 9.76 -2.46 2.79
C ILE A 60 9.86 -3.93 3.23
N GLY A 61 10.03 -4.84 2.25
CA GLY A 61 9.88 -6.26 2.50
C GLY A 61 8.45 -6.60 2.96
N PRO A 62 8.25 -7.30 4.08
CA PRO A 62 6.92 -7.63 4.60
C PRO A 62 6.26 -6.48 5.37
N ILE A 63 6.97 -5.37 5.64
CA ILE A 63 6.54 -4.31 6.56
C ILE A 63 5.90 -3.18 5.75
N PRO A 64 4.61 -2.83 6.00
CA PRO A 64 3.98 -1.68 5.38
C PRO A 64 4.58 -0.36 5.89
N ILE A 65 4.79 0.60 5.00
CA ILE A 65 5.33 1.93 5.34
C ILE A 65 4.41 2.67 6.31
N SER A 66 3.11 2.44 6.23
CA SER A 66 2.11 2.98 7.15
C SER A 66 2.37 2.58 8.61
N LEU A 67 2.82 1.34 8.86
CA LEU A 67 3.20 0.86 10.19
C LEU A 67 4.46 1.58 10.71
N ILE A 68 5.45 1.81 9.83
CA ILE A 68 6.66 2.56 10.17
C ILE A 68 6.29 4.00 10.56
N GLY A 69 5.38 4.63 9.79
CA GLY A 69 4.83 5.95 10.11
C GLY A 69 4.13 5.98 11.48
N MET A 70 3.31 4.97 11.76
CA MET A 70 2.60 4.84 13.04
C MET A 70 3.58 4.75 14.22
N ILE A 71 4.63 3.94 14.10
CA ILE A 71 5.71 3.82 15.09
C ILE A 71 6.42 5.17 15.27
N PHE A 72 6.76 5.85 14.19
CA PHE A 72 7.42 7.15 14.21
C PHE A 72 6.60 8.21 14.95
N TYR A 73 5.32 8.33 14.66
CA TYR A 73 4.46 9.32 15.31
C TYR A 73 4.15 8.97 16.79
N LEU A 74 4.10 7.70 17.16
CA LEU A 74 4.05 7.27 18.57
C LEU A 74 5.36 7.54 19.32
N PHE A 75 6.48 7.39 18.64
CA PHE A 75 7.79 7.62 19.23
C PHE A 75 7.95 9.06 19.72
N ILE A 76 7.44 10.06 19.00
CA ILE A 76 7.62 11.49 19.35
C ILE A 76 7.13 11.81 20.78
N PRO A 77 5.85 11.57 21.13
CA PRO A 77 5.36 11.86 22.48
C PRO A 77 6.01 10.98 23.54
N LEU A 78 6.23 9.70 23.24
CA LEU A 78 6.87 8.78 24.18
C LEU A 78 8.30 9.21 24.51
N TYR A 79 9.05 9.64 23.51
CA TYR A 79 10.42 10.09 23.71
C TYR A 79 10.50 11.37 24.57
N ILE A 80 9.54 12.29 24.43
CA ILE A 80 9.42 13.46 25.27
C ILE A 80 9.13 13.06 26.72
N ILE A 81 8.16 12.15 26.92
CA ILE A 81 7.75 11.66 28.24
C ILE A 81 8.89 10.90 28.95
N PHE A 82 9.52 9.94 28.25
CA PHE A 82 10.61 9.18 28.82
C PHE A 82 11.85 10.04 29.10
N SER A 83 12.13 11.04 28.26
CA SER A 83 13.23 11.98 28.51
C SER A 83 13.00 12.82 29.75
N ASP A 84 11.77 13.23 30.03
CA ASP A 84 11.44 13.94 31.28
C ASP A 84 11.56 13.00 32.49
N HIS A 85 11.12 11.75 32.37
CA HIS A 85 11.22 10.73 33.40
C HIS A 85 12.69 10.41 33.80
N PHE A 86 13.57 10.31 32.81
CA PHE A 86 15.02 10.04 33.01
C PHE A 86 15.84 11.31 33.22
N ASN A 87 15.20 12.45 33.47
CA ASN A 87 15.86 13.76 33.68
C ASN A 87 16.83 14.17 32.55
N VAL A 88 16.54 13.79 31.34
CA VAL A 88 17.31 14.19 30.17
C VAL A 88 17.06 15.68 29.87
N THR A 89 18.10 16.43 29.59
CA THR A 89 17.97 17.85 29.24
C THR A 89 17.07 18.03 28.02
N GLN A 90 15.98 18.80 28.12
CA GLN A 90 14.94 18.96 27.09
C GLN A 90 15.46 19.32 25.68
N LYS A 91 16.57 20.02 25.59
CA LYS A 91 17.22 20.38 24.32
C LYS A 91 17.67 19.14 23.51
N LEU A 92 18.00 18.06 24.20
CA LEU A 92 18.54 16.86 23.57
C LEU A 92 17.48 16.05 22.82
N PRO A 93 16.31 15.73 23.39
CA PRO A 93 15.21 15.12 22.63
C PRO A 93 14.79 15.93 21.42
N LEU A 94 14.67 17.25 21.56
CA LEU A 94 14.30 18.14 20.45
C LEU A 94 15.33 18.11 19.31
N LYS A 95 16.62 18.01 19.63
CA LYS A 95 17.68 17.88 18.62
C LYS A 95 17.57 16.54 17.86
N ILE A 96 17.37 15.44 18.58
CA ILE A 96 17.23 14.12 17.94
C ILE A 96 15.98 14.05 17.09
N LEU A 97 14.86 14.57 17.59
CA LEU A 97 13.62 14.68 16.82
C LEU A 97 13.79 15.56 15.56
N SER A 98 14.64 16.61 15.63
CA SER A 98 14.97 17.41 14.42
C SER A 98 15.68 16.56 13.36
N ILE A 99 16.63 15.74 13.75
CA ILE A 99 17.36 14.85 12.82
C ILE A 99 16.39 13.83 12.22
N LEU A 100 15.56 13.21 13.04
CA LEU A 100 14.57 12.24 12.57
C LEU A 100 13.53 12.87 11.65
N SER A 101 13.11 14.11 11.91
CA SER A 101 12.16 14.83 11.03
C SER A 101 12.76 15.16 9.66
N ILE A 102 14.08 15.43 9.58
CA ILE A 102 14.77 15.60 8.30
C ILE A 102 14.70 14.30 7.49
N ILE A 103 15.04 13.17 8.10
CA ILE A 103 15.01 11.85 7.45
C ILE A 103 13.58 11.53 6.98
N ALA A 104 12.58 11.74 7.85
CA ALA A 104 11.17 11.50 7.52
C ALA A 104 10.70 12.39 6.36
N THR A 105 11.13 13.65 6.30
CA THR A 105 10.76 14.56 5.20
C THR A 105 11.43 14.17 3.88
N ILE A 106 12.72 13.80 3.90
CA ILE A 106 13.41 13.31 2.70
C ILE A 106 12.70 12.07 2.15
N PHE A 107 12.34 11.14 3.04
CA PHE A 107 11.60 9.94 2.64
C PHE A 107 10.20 10.26 2.10
N SER A 108 9.51 11.26 2.68
CA SER A 108 8.21 11.75 2.19
C SER A 108 8.31 12.34 0.77
N VAL A 109 9.36 13.12 0.49
CA VAL A 109 9.62 13.68 -0.84
C VAL A 109 9.88 12.56 -1.86
N TYR A 110 10.67 11.56 -1.47
CA TYR A 110 10.91 10.38 -2.31
C TYR A 110 9.59 9.66 -2.65
N LEU A 111 8.77 9.34 -1.65
CA LEU A 111 7.49 8.64 -1.85
C LEU A 111 6.50 9.47 -2.67
N PHE A 112 6.45 10.78 -2.46
CA PHE A 112 5.64 11.69 -3.26
C PHE A 112 6.07 11.66 -4.73
N THR A 113 7.38 11.73 -4.99
CA THR A 113 7.91 11.66 -6.35
C THR A 113 7.56 10.34 -7.03
N VAL A 114 7.73 9.22 -6.33
CA VAL A 114 7.33 7.89 -6.82
C VAL A 114 5.83 7.82 -7.11
N SER A 115 5.00 8.36 -6.22
CA SER A 115 3.54 8.39 -6.36
C SER A 115 3.12 9.10 -7.66
N VAL A 116 3.72 10.26 -7.94
CA VAL A 116 3.40 11.07 -9.13
C VAL A 116 3.99 10.47 -10.40
N THR A 117 5.27 10.01 -10.37
CA THR A 117 6.00 9.63 -11.59
C THR A 117 5.82 8.17 -11.97
N LYS A 118 5.82 7.25 -10.97
CA LYS A 118 5.77 5.80 -11.21
C LYS A 118 4.38 5.22 -11.05
N ILE A 119 3.69 5.53 -9.94
CA ILE A 119 2.37 4.97 -9.65
C ILE A 119 1.28 5.72 -10.44
N LYS A 120 1.52 7.00 -10.77
CA LYS A 120 0.58 7.91 -11.44
C LYS A 120 -0.75 8.03 -10.67
N ALA A 121 -0.67 7.94 -9.33
CA ALA A 121 -1.80 8.10 -8.42
C ALA A 121 -1.36 8.81 -7.15
N LEU A 122 -2.25 9.63 -6.58
CA LEU A 122 -2.05 10.32 -5.31
C LEU A 122 -2.96 9.70 -4.24
N CYS A 123 -2.39 9.52 -3.06
CA CYS A 123 -3.12 9.13 -1.87
C CYS A 123 -3.28 10.35 -0.96
N ILE A 124 -4.52 10.70 -0.62
CA ILE A 124 -4.82 11.88 0.23
C ILE A 124 -4.18 11.72 1.62
N PHE A 125 -4.28 10.54 2.22
CA PHE A 125 -3.71 10.28 3.55
C PHE A 125 -2.18 10.32 3.52
N CYS A 126 -1.55 9.81 2.45
CA CYS A 126 -0.10 9.94 2.27
C CYS A 126 0.30 11.42 2.17
N THR A 127 -0.41 12.20 1.37
CA THR A 127 -0.15 13.64 1.21
C THR A 127 -0.31 14.37 2.54
N ALA A 128 -1.32 14.02 3.34
CA ALA A 128 -1.52 14.57 4.68
C ALA A 128 -0.33 14.26 5.62
N THR A 129 0.20 13.02 5.59
CA THR A 129 1.40 12.69 6.38
C THR A 129 2.64 13.45 5.90
N TYR A 130 2.80 13.68 4.60
CA TYR A 130 3.91 14.48 4.06
C TYR A 130 3.84 15.94 4.55
N ILE A 131 2.65 16.53 4.58
CA ILE A 131 2.43 17.88 5.12
C ILE A 131 2.77 17.92 6.61
N VAL A 132 2.33 16.94 7.39
CA VAL A 132 2.67 16.84 8.83
C VAL A 132 4.19 16.76 9.01
N ASN A 133 4.92 15.96 8.22
CA ASN A 133 6.37 15.85 8.29
C ASN A 133 7.07 17.16 7.95
N ILE A 134 6.59 17.91 6.95
CA ILE A 134 7.14 19.23 6.61
C ILE A 134 6.92 20.22 7.76
N ILE A 135 5.73 20.25 8.37
CA ILE A 135 5.43 21.13 9.51
C ILE A 135 6.30 20.76 10.71
N LEU A 136 6.46 19.45 11.02
CA LEU A 136 7.36 18.96 12.06
C LEU A 136 8.79 19.40 11.81
N LEU A 137 9.28 19.28 10.58
CA LEU A 137 10.63 19.72 10.21
C LEU A 137 10.81 21.22 10.45
N ILE A 138 9.92 22.06 9.92
CA ILE A 138 10.00 23.52 10.08
C ILE A 138 10.03 23.89 11.58
N TYR A 139 9.20 23.22 12.37
CA TYR A 139 9.08 23.50 13.80
C TYR A 139 10.29 23.02 14.62
N LEU A 140 10.90 21.91 14.26
CA LEU A 140 12.03 21.32 14.95
C LEU A 140 13.40 21.82 14.46
N LEU A 141 13.48 22.31 13.22
CA LEU A 141 14.74 22.70 12.56
C LEU A 141 15.64 23.65 13.41
N PRO A 142 15.09 24.66 14.13
CA PRO A 142 15.93 25.53 14.97
C PRO A 142 16.73 24.78 16.06
N ASN A 143 16.24 23.60 16.50
CA ASN A 143 16.87 22.85 17.59
C ASN A 143 18.08 22.03 17.12
N ILE A 144 18.33 21.90 15.83
CA ILE A 144 19.46 21.13 15.30
C ILE A 144 20.82 21.72 15.69
N ARG A 145 20.87 23.05 15.87
CA ARG A 145 22.08 23.80 16.20
C ARG A 145 22.46 23.74 17.69
N GLU A 146 21.64 23.12 18.53
CA GLU A 146 21.92 23.01 19.97
C GLU A 146 23.18 22.18 20.23
N THR A 147 24.10 22.73 21.04
CA THR A 147 25.35 22.07 21.41
C THR A 147 25.14 21.15 22.61
N VAL A 148 24.59 19.96 22.40
CA VAL A 148 24.31 18.97 23.45
C VAL A 148 24.97 17.65 23.09
N LYS A 149 25.54 16.96 24.08
CA LYS A 149 26.10 15.61 23.88
C LYS A 149 24.95 14.61 23.67
N ILE A 150 24.90 14.03 22.48
CA ILE A 150 23.84 13.06 22.08
C ILE A 150 24.00 11.74 22.88
N PHE A 151 25.24 11.32 23.16
CA PHE A 151 25.53 10.06 23.83
C PHE A 151 25.67 10.29 25.37
N SER A 152 24.53 10.36 26.06
CA SER A 152 24.46 10.19 27.51
C SER A 152 23.73 8.89 27.84
N LYS A 153 24.08 8.22 28.96
CA LYS A 153 23.45 6.96 29.37
C LYS A 153 21.93 7.12 29.50
N ASP A 154 21.48 8.19 30.14
CA ASP A 154 20.05 8.43 30.39
C ASP A 154 19.28 8.71 29.08
N ASN A 155 19.91 9.39 28.12
CA ASN A 155 19.32 9.62 26.80
C ASN A 155 19.20 8.33 26.00
N ILE A 156 20.22 7.47 26.03
CA ILE A 156 20.19 6.17 25.33
C ILE A 156 19.07 5.31 25.92
N ILE A 157 18.93 5.25 27.23
CA ILE A 157 17.84 4.50 27.88
C ILE A 157 16.48 5.07 27.50
N SER A 158 16.31 6.40 27.53
CA SER A 158 15.08 7.08 27.14
C SER A 158 14.73 6.79 25.68
N PHE A 159 15.70 6.86 24.77
CA PHE A 159 15.51 6.60 23.34
C PHE A 159 15.10 5.14 23.08
N ILE A 160 15.79 4.17 23.67
CA ILE A 160 15.48 2.75 23.51
C ILE A 160 14.12 2.41 24.12
N SER A 161 13.83 2.91 25.33
CA SER A 161 12.55 2.64 26.00
C SER A 161 11.37 3.19 25.20
N SER A 162 11.49 4.42 24.69
CA SER A 162 10.43 5.02 23.86
C SER A 162 10.27 4.29 22.52
N GLY A 163 11.36 3.87 21.89
CA GLY A 163 11.34 3.09 20.66
C GLY A 163 10.66 1.73 20.85
N LEU A 164 11.05 0.97 21.86
CA LEU A 164 10.45 -0.33 22.19
C LEU A 164 8.95 -0.20 22.49
N THR A 165 8.59 0.78 23.32
CA THR A 165 7.19 1.02 23.70
C THR A 165 6.34 1.40 22.46
N SER A 166 6.86 2.24 21.58
CA SER A 166 6.14 2.61 20.33
C SER A 166 5.94 1.42 19.40
N VAL A 167 6.94 0.55 19.26
CA VAL A 167 6.83 -0.68 18.47
C VAL A 167 5.79 -1.62 19.08
N VAL A 168 5.81 -1.85 20.39
CA VAL A 168 4.84 -2.74 21.06
C VAL A 168 3.42 -2.21 20.88
N ILE A 169 3.19 -0.91 21.10
CA ILE A 169 1.86 -0.30 20.91
C ILE A 169 1.40 -0.43 19.44
N ALA A 170 2.30 -0.17 18.49
CA ALA A 170 1.98 -0.28 17.07
C ALA A 170 1.63 -1.72 16.65
N LEU A 171 2.36 -2.72 17.17
CA LEU A 171 2.07 -4.14 16.90
C LEU A 171 0.74 -4.58 17.53
N ILE A 172 0.43 -4.13 18.75
CA ILE A 172 -0.87 -4.37 19.37
C ILE A 172 -1.99 -3.73 18.51
N GLY A 173 -1.78 -2.49 18.08
CA GLY A 173 -2.72 -1.80 17.17
C GLY A 173 -2.93 -2.56 15.86
N LEU A 174 -1.85 -3.02 15.23
CA LEU A 174 -1.91 -3.86 14.02
C LEU A 174 -2.72 -5.15 14.26
N PHE A 175 -2.46 -5.83 15.39
CA PHE A 175 -3.19 -7.05 15.73
C PHE A 175 -4.70 -6.80 15.94
N ILE A 176 -5.05 -5.71 16.64
CA ILE A 176 -6.44 -5.32 16.86
C ILE A 176 -7.13 -4.95 15.53
N ILE A 177 -6.47 -4.14 14.69
CA ILE A 177 -7.00 -3.73 13.38
C ILE A 177 -7.21 -4.97 12.49
N ASN A 178 -6.23 -5.86 12.39
CA ASN A 178 -6.38 -7.10 11.65
C ASN A 178 -7.53 -7.97 12.21
N GLY A 179 -7.66 -8.08 13.53
CA GLY A 179 -8.75 -8.84 14.18
C GLY A 179 -10.14 -8.26 13.88
N ILE A 180 -10.27 -6.94 13.83
CA ILE A 180 -11.54 -6.27 13.50
C ILE A 180 -11.87 -6.43 12.01
N LEU A 181 -10.88 -6.22 11.12
CA LEU A 181 -11.08 -6.27 9.66
C LEU A 181 -11.19 -7.70 9.11
N SER A 182 -10.60 -8.69 9.79
CA SER A 182 -10.72 -10.12 9.43
C SER A 182 -11.97 -10.78 10.00
N ASN A 183 -12.88 -10.01 10.60
CA ASN A 183 -14.04 -10.57 11.27
C ASN A 183 -14.89 -11.35 10.25
N LYS A 184 -15.12 -12.63 10.54
CA LYS A 184 -15.87 -13.59 9.70
C LYS A 184 -17.29 -13.09 9.33
N GLU A 185 -17.84 -12.14 10.05
CA GLU A 185 -19.15 -11.54 9.76
C GLU A 185 -19.13 -10.73 8.45
N ALA A 186 -18.10 -9.92 8.20
CA ALA A 186 -17.97 -9.18 6.93
C ALA A 186 -17.75 -10.14 5.75
N GLN A 187 -16.98 -11.23 5.95
CA GLN A 187 -16.84 -12.27 4.94
C GLN A 187 -18.13 -13.05 4.69
N ASN A 188 -18.90 -13.32 5.74
CA ASN A 188 -20.18 -14.01 5.62
C ASN A 188 -21.26 -13.14 4.94
N GLU A 189 -21.23 -11.85 5.13
CA GLU A 189 -22.13 -10.91 4.46
C GLU A 189 -21.83 -10.80 2.97
N LEU A 190 -20.54 -10.71 2.61
CA LEU A 190 -20.05 -10.81 1.22
C LEU A 190 -20.42 -12.16 0.56
N ILE A 191 -20.28 -13.25 1.29
CA ILE A 191 -20.66 -14.58 0.80
C ILE A 191 -22.16 -14.67 0.57
N LYS A 192 -22.99 -14.10 1.47
CA LYS A 192 -24.45 -14.05 1.29
C LYS A 192 -24.87 -13.19 0.11
N GLU A 193 -24.24 -12.02 -0.08
CA GLU A 193 -24.45 -11.15 -1.24
C GLU A 193 -24.07 -11.88 -2.54
N TYR A 194 -22.94 -12.56 -2.54
CA TYR A 194 -22.47 -13.38 -3.66
C TYR A 194 -23.42 -14.56 -3.94
N GLN A 195 -23.93 -15.25 -2.92
CA GLN A 195 -24.88 -16.36 -3.07
C GLN A 195 -26.27 -15.91 -3.55
N GLY A 196 -26.64 -14.65 -3.29
CA GLY A 196 -27.88 -14.03 -3.78
C GLY A 196 -27.76 -13.34 -5.13
N SER A 197 -26.55 -13.24 -5.71
CA SER A 197 -26.33 -12.61 -7.01
C SER A 197 -26.75 -13.51 -8.17
N GLU A 198 -27.19 -12.91 -9.25
CA GLU A 198 -27.52 -13.66 -10.47
C GLU A 198 -26.28 -14.40 -11.01
N VAL A 199 -26.47 -15.66 -11.35
CA VAL A 199 -25.40 -16.48 -11.96
C VAL A 199 -25.31 -16.17 -13.45
N TYR A 200 -24.28 -15.45 -13.84
CA TYR A 200 -23.99 -15.19 -15.25
C TYR A 200 -23.12 -16.30 -15.84
N GLN A 201 -23.59 -16.87 -16.94
CA GLN A 201 -22.76 -17.80 -17.72
C GLN A 201 -21.78 -17.02 -18.59
N VAL A 202 -20.49 -17.13 -18.28
CA VAL A 202 -19.43 -16.53 -19.08
C VAL A 202 -19.05 -17.46 -20.22
N ASN A 203 -19.19 -16.99 -21.47
CA ASN A 203 -18.73 -17.76 -22.62
C ASN A 203 -17.20 -17.80 -22.65
N THR A 204 -16.60 -18.97 -22.52
CA THR A 204 -15.15 -19.19 -22.51
C THR A 204 -14.62 -19.93 -23.75
N ILE A 205 -15.45 -20.15 -24.79
CA ILE A 205 -15.10 -20.97 -25.98
C ILE A 205 -13.83 -20.43 -26.67
N PHE A 206 -13.68 -19.11 -26.77
CA PHE A 206 -12.52 -18.45 -27.38
C PHE A 206 -11.64 -17.75 -26.34
N SER A 207 -11.41 -18.40 -25.19
CA SER A 207 -10.55 -17.86 -24.15
C SER A 207 -9.36 -18.78 -23.94
N PRO A 208 -8.12 -18.26 -24.01
CA PRO A 208 -6.96 -19.06 -23.63
C PRO A 208 -7.05 -19.44 -22.16
N TYR A 209 -6.59 -20.64 -21.80
CA TYR A 209 -6.63 -21.12 -20.42
C TYR A 209 -5.34 -21.82 -20.04
N ILE A 210 -5.08 -21.87 -18.74
CA ILE A 210 -4.05 -22.71 -18.11
C ILE A 210 -4.69 -23.58 -17.03
N GLY A 211 -4.08 -24.73 -16.73
CA GLY A 211 -4.50 -25.67 -15.70
C GLY A 211 -5.27 -26.86 -16.22
N SER A 212 -6.16 -27.40 -15.40
CA SER A 212 -6.81 -28.68 -15.58
C SER A 212 -7.61 -28.81 -16.89
N SER A 213 -7.49 -29.96 -17.56
CA SER A 213 -8.38 -30.33 -18.65
C SER A 213 -9.78 -30.76 -18.16
N ASN A 214 -9.90 -31.15 -16.86
CA ASN A 214 -11.17 -31.49 -16.21
C ASN A 214 -11.31 -30.77 -14.87
N PRO A 215 -11.53 -29.45 -14.87
CA PRO A 215 -11.48 -28.64 -13.65
C PRO A 215 -12.72 -28.85 -12.77
N LYS A 216 -12.49 -28.78 -11.45
CA LYS A 216 -13.55 -28.60 -10.46
C LYS A 216 -13.89 -27.14 -10.23
N ILE A 217 -12.92 -26.23 -10.51
CA ILE A 217 -13.04 -24.81 -10.31
C ILE A 217 -12.60 -24.11 -11.61
N ASN A 218 -13.47 -23.25 -12.13
CA ASN A 218 -13.16 -22.37 -13.25
C ASN A 218 -13.01 -20.94 -12.76
N ILE A 219 -11.89 -20.29 -13.06
CA ILE A 219 -11.64 -18.90 -12.78
C ILE A 219 -11.59 -18.15 -14.10
N VAL A 220 -12.35 -17.08 -14.25
CA VAL A 220 -12.31 -16.22 -15.41
C VAL A 220 -11.73 -14.88 -15.02
N ILE A 221 -10.64 -14.49 -15.65
CA ILE A 221 -9.95 -13.24 -15.38
C ILE A 221 -10.19 -12.28 -16.55
N TYR A 222 -10.72 -11.11 -16.24
CA TYR A 222 -10.77 -9.99 -17.17
C TYR A 222 -9.52 -9.13 -16.94
N SER A 223 -8.66 -9.04 -17.95
CA SER A 223 -7.33 -8.47 -17.78
C SER A 223 -6.92 -7.59 -18.97
N ASP A 224 -6.23 -6.51 -18.64
CA ASP A 224 -5.49 -5.69 -19.61
C ASP A 224 -4.02 -6.10 -19.58
N LEU A 225 -3.44 -6.38 -20.74
CA LEU A 225 -2.04 -6.83 -20.89
C LEU A 225 -1.02 -5.77 -20.43
N PHE A 226 -1.42 -4.49 -20.40
CA PHE A 226 -0.55 -3.39 -19.98
C PHE A 226 -0.79 -2.95 -18.53
N CYS A 227 -1.77 -3.54 -17.84
CA CYS A 227 -2.08 -3.19 -16.45
C CYS A 227 -1.07 -3.82 -15.46
N PRO A 228 -0.32 -3.01 -14.69
CA PRO A 228 0.64 -3.55 -13.72
C PRO A 228 -0.01 -4.46 -12.66
N ALA A 229 -1.18 -4.09 -12.13
CA ALA A 229 -1.89 -4.90 -11.15
C ALA A 229 -2.37 -6.24 -11.74
N CYS A 230 -2.78 -6.26 -13.01
CA CYS A 230 -3.13 -7.49 -13.72
C CYS A 230 -1.90 -8.40 -13.90
N ASN A 231 -0.74 -7.80 -14.16
CA ASN A 231 0.53 -8.53 -14.29
C ASN A 231 0.93 -9.19 -12.96
N ASP A 232 0.78 -8.48 -11.84
CA ASP A 232 1.05 -9.03 -10.52
C ASP A 232 0.09 -10.17 -10.18
N LEU A 233 -1.19 -10.04 -10.55
CA LEU A 233 -2.17 -11.12 -10.42
C LEU A 233 -1.75 -12.36 -11.24
N MET A 234 -1.36 -12.17 -12.51
CA MET A 234 -0.93 -13.28 -13.38
C MET A 234 0.34 -13.95 -12.86
N ASN A 235 1.31 -13.19 -12.32
CA ASN A 235 2.51 -13.75 -11.67
C ASN A 235 2.13 -14.63 -10.47
N ASN A 236 1.15 -14.20 -9.67
CA ASN A 236 0.66 -14.97 -8.53
C ASN A 236 -0.05 -16.25 -8.98
N ILE A 237 -0.87 -16.17 -10.03
CA ILE A 237 -1.58 -17.32 -10.60
C ILE A 237 -0.58 -18.33 -11.16
N GLU A 238 0.40 -17.90 -11.96
CA GLU A 238 1.44 -18.81 -12.48
C GLU A 238 2.20 -19.51 -11.35
N ARG A 239 2.46 -18.80 -10.25
CA ARG A 239 3.09 -19.40 -9.07
C ARG A 239 2.22 -20.45 -8.40
N LEU A 240 0.91 -20.18 -8.25
CA LEU A 240 -0.05 -21.14 -7.69
C LEU A 240 -0.24 -22.34 -8.59
N MET A 241 -0.25 -22.16 -9.92
CA MET A 241 -0.41 -23.25 -10.89
C MET A 241 0.80 -24.18 -11.01
N LYS A 242 1.93 -23.88 -10.32
CA LYS A 242 3.06 -24.80 -10.15
C LYS A 242 2.80 -25.87 -9.10
N ASP A 243 1.79 -25.70 -8.25
CA ASP A 243 1.34 -26.75 -7.31
C ASP A 243 0.40 -27.70 -8.06
N ASP A 244 0.81 -28.97 -8.18
CA ASP A 244 0.07 -30.00 -8.89
C ASP A 244 -1.35 -30.18 -8.34
N LYS A 245 -1.54 -30.07 -7.00
CA LYS A 245 -2.85 -30.17 -6.36
C LYS A 245 -3.82 -29.08 -6.82
N ILE A 246 -3.30 -27.91 -7.15
CA ILE A 246 -4.08 -26.76 -7.64
C ILE A 246 -4.32 -26.92 -9.14
N SER A 247 -3.25 -27.16 -9.90
CA SER A 247 -3.31 -27.23 -11.37
C SER A 247 -4.15 -28.41 -11.89
N GLU A 248 -4.31 -29.48 -11.11
CA GLU A 248 -5.19 -30.60 -11.44
C GLU A 248 -6.69 -30.31 -11.28
N VAL A 249 -7.06 -29.34 -10.44
CA VAL A 249 -8.48 -29.06 -10.12
C VAL A 249 -8.95 -27.69 -10.56
N VAL A 250 -8.05 -26.76 -10.87
CA VAL A 250 -8.35 -25.40 -11.28
C VAL A 250 -8.04 -25.18 -12.75
N ARG A 251 -8.92 -24.45 -13.43
CA ARG A 251 -8.67 -23.89 -14.76
C ARG A 251 -8.86 -22.39 -14.71
N VAL A 252 -7.91 -21.63 -15.26
CA VAL A 252 -7.94 -20.18 -15.32
C VAL A 252 -8.05 -19.75 -16.78
N TYR A 253 -9.13 -19.05 -17.10
CA TYR A 253 -9.38 -18.46 -18.41
C TYR A 253 -8.99 -16.99 -18.42
N PHE A 254 -8.34 -16.55 -19.48
CA PHE A 254 -8.01 -15.15 -19.71
C PHE A 254 -9.02 -14.52 -20.66
N LYS A 255 -9.54 -13.36 -20.28
CA LYS A 255 -10.39 -12.50 -21.11
C LYS A 255 -9.75 -11.13 -21.26
N HIS A 256 -9.60 -10.69 -22.50
CA HIS A 256 -9.13 -9.34 -22.79
C HIS A 256 -10.13 -8.30 -22.27
N TYR A 257 -9.66 -7.37 -21.47
CA TYR A 257 -10.39 -6.20 -21.00
C TYR A 257 -9.48 -4.97 -21.06
N PRO A 258 -9.14 -4.48 -22.28
CA PRO A 258 -8.28 -3.33 -22.43
C PRO A 258 -8.90 -2.09 -21.78
N ILE A 259 -8.11 -1.37 -20.98
CA ILE A 259 -8.53 -0.11 -20.36
C ILE A 259 -8.17 1.02 -21.32
N ASN A 260 -8.82 0.98 -22.48
CA ASN A 260 -8.66 1.92 -23.58
C ASN A 260 -9.99 2.10 -24.30
N LYS A 261 -10.50 3.33 -24.38
CA LYS A 261 -11.80 3.67 -24.97
C LYS A 261 -11.91 3.39 -26.47
N GLU A 262 -10.78 3.26 -27.18
CA GLU A 262 -10.78 2.98 -28.62
C GLU A 262 -11.47 1.65 -28.97
N CYS A 263 -11.37 0.66 -28.10
CA CYS A 263 -11.97 -0.67 -28.35
C CYS A 263 -12.84 -1.17 -27.20
N ASN A 264 -12.86 -0.51 -26.06
CA ASN A 264 -13.68 -0.90 -24.92
C ASN A 264 -14.69 0.22 -24.58
N PRO A 265 -15.94 0.12 -25.05
CA PRO A 265 -16.95 1.16 -24.82
C PRO A 265 -17.37 1.29 -23.34
N SER A 266 -17.04 0.30 -22.51
CA SER A 266 -17.30 0.34 -21.07
C SER A 266 -16.29 1.22 -20.31
N VAL A 267 -15.23 1.70 -20.99
CA VAL A 267 -14.17 2.52 -20.40
C VAL A 267 -14.23 3.92 -21.00
N GLY A 268 -14.36 4.93 -20.15
CA GLY A 268 -14.48 6.34 -20.59
C GLY A 268 -13.16 7.04 -20.91
N TYR A 269 -12.00 6.37 -20.76
CA TYR A 269 -10.67 6.96 -20.82
C TYR A 269 -9.62 5.99 -21.37
N ASP A 270 -8.43 6.50 -21.68
CA ASP A 270 -7.29 5.74 -22.21
C ASP A 270 -6.21 5.64 -21.12
N LEU A 271 -6.32 4.66 -20.24
CA LEU A 271 -5.31 4.44 -19.19
C LEU A 271 -4.07 3.73 -19.75
N HIS A 272 -4.29 2.80 -20.69
CA HIS A 272 -3.23 2.00 -21.28
C HIS A 272 -3.26 2.15 -22.82
N PRO A 273 -2.64 3.20 -23.37
CA PRO A 273 -2.52 3.37 -24.83
C PRO A 273 -1.87 2.14 -25.45
N GLY A 274 -2.41 1.68 -26.59
CA GLY A 274 -1.92 0.47 -27.28
C GLY A 274 -2.47 -0.87 -26.75
N SER A 275 -3.18 -0.90 -25.62
CA SER A 275 -3.73 -2.16 -25.07
C SER A 275 -4.79 -2.79 -25.99
N CYS A 276 -5.48 -1.99 -26.79
CA CYS A 276 -6.37 -2.50 -27.84
C CYS A 276 -5.61 -3.32 -28.89
N THR A 277 -4.52 -2.78 -29.43
CA THR A 277 -3.67 -3.48 -30.40
C THR A 277 -3.05 -4.73 -29.79
N ALA A 278 -2.54 -4.65 -28.55
CA ALA A 278 -2.01 -5.79 -27.83
C ALA A 278 -3.07 -6.90 -27.63
N SER A 279 -4.31 -6.53 -27.31
CA SER A 279 -5.41 -7.49 -27.14
C SER A 279 -5.78 -8.16 -28.46
N LEU A 280 -5.85 -7.43 -29.58
CA LEU A 280 -6.10 -7.98 -30.91
C LEU A 280 -5.02 -8.96 -31.34
N LEU A 281 -3.74 -8.60 -31.13
CA LEU A 281 -2.62 -9.49 -31.41
C LEU A 281 -2.66 -10.74 -30.53
N GLY A 282 -2.98 -10.60 -29.23
CA GLY A 282 -3.16 -11.71 -28.31
C GLY A 282 -4.26 -12.69 -28.80
N PHE A 283 -5.37 -12.18 -29.33
CA PHE A 283 -6.42 -13.01 -29.91
C PHE A 283 -5.95 -13.78 -31.15
N GLU A 284 -5.17 -13.17 -32.03
CA GLU A 284 -4.62 -13.86 -33.21
C GLU A 284 -3.57 -14.91 -32.82
N LEU A 285 -2.73 -14.60 -31.81
CA LEU A 285 -1.73 -15.54 -31.32
C LEU A 285 -2.35 -16.71 -30.55
N MET A 286 -3.50 -16.50 -29.90
CA MET A 286 -4.27 -17.59 -29.29
C MET A 286 -4.67 -18.66 -30.31
N LYS A 287 -5.09 -18.28 -31.51
CA LYS A 287 -5.45 -19.22 -32.60
C LYS A 287 -4.25 -20.10 -33.00
N LYS A 288 -3.05 -19.62 -32.78
CA LYS A 288 -1.79 -20.31 -33.04
C LYS A 288 -1.19 -21.05 -31.84
N GLY A 289 -1.89 -21.00 -30.68
CA GLY A 289 -1.40 -21.61 -29.43
C GLY A 289 -0.28 -20.83 -28.74
N LEU A 290 0.01 -19.59 -29.19
CA LEU A 290 1.13 -18.77 -28.71
C LEU A 290 0.74 -17.68 -27.71
N PHE A 291 -0.50 -17.69 -27.21
CA PHE A 291 -1.01 -16.63 -26.35
C PHE A 291 -0.21 -16.46 -25.06
N TRP A 292 0.11 -17.57 -24.38
CA TRP A 292 0.78 -17.51 -23.05
C TRP A 292 2.26 -17.11 -23.15
N GLU A 293 2.90 -17.38 -24.29
CA GLU A 293 4.26 -16.87 -24.55
C GLU A 293 4.21 -15.37 -24.76
N TYR A 294 3.28 -14.90 -25.59
CA TYR A 294 3.08 -13.50 -25.86
C TYR A 294 2.70 -12.69 -24.61
N GLU A 295 1.77 -13.18 -23.81
CA GLU A 295 1.35 -12.54 -22.55
C GLU A 295 2.56 -12.39 -21.61
N ARG A 296 3.38 -13.43 -21.45
CA ARG A 296 4.60 -13.39 -20.63
C ARG A 296 5.64 -12.39 -21.16
N GLU A 297 5.84 -12.32 -22.43
CA GLU A 297 6.76 -11.35 -23.04
C GLU A 297 6.29 -9.92 -22.78
N ILE A 298 5.02 -9.60 -22.99
CA ILE A 298 4.48 -8.28 -22.66
C ILE A 298 4.60 -8.00 -21.15
N ARG A 299 4.24 -8.96 -20.32
CA ARG A 299 4.29 -8.81 -18.87
C ARG A 299 5.70 -8.50 -18.35
N ASN A 300 6.70 -9.09 -18.94
CA ASN A 300 8.12 -8.93 -18.57
C ASN A 300 8.84 -7.80 -19.33
N SER A 301 8.20 -7.19 -20.31
CA SER A 301 8.80 -6.14 -21.12
C SER A 301 8.96 -4.84 -20.32
N PRO A 302 10.13 -4.19 -20.35
CA PRO A 302 10.32 -2.87 -19.76
C PRO A 302 9.65 -1.74 -20.55
N ALA A 303 9.18 -1.99 -21.77
CA ALA A 303 8.64 -0.99 -22.69
C ALA A 303 7.20 -0.52 -22.38
N LYS A 304 6.68 -0.78 -21.18
CA LYS A 304 5.31 -0.36 -20.78
C LYS A 304 5.21 1.09 -20.35
N ASP A 305 6.31 1.82 -20.30
CA ASP A 305 6.41 3.19 -19.78
C ASP A 305 6.64 4.26 -20.87
N GLU A 306 6.56 3.91 -22.18
CA GLU A 306 6.64 4.87 -23.29
C GLU A 306 5.28 5.19 -23.90
#